data_f8e2e2cfbfac4401455a9ae4400d0f03
#
_entry.id   f8e2e2cfbfac4401455a9ae4400d0f03
#
_cell.length_a   1.000
_cell.length_b   1.000
_cell.length_c   1.000
_cell.angle_alpha   90.00
_cell.angle_beta   90.00
_cell.angle_gamma   90.00
#
_symmetry.space_group_name_H-M   'P 1'
#
loop_
_entity.id
_entity.type
_entity.pdbx_description
1 polymer ?
#
loop_
_entity_poly.entity_id
_entity_poly.type
_entity_poly.pdbx_seq_one_letter_code
_entity_poly.pdbx_strand_id
1 'polypeptide(L)'
;MKTDFSEGFYSNDTAKETLATRNTLLTEQVDTARQEKDKLLLFLKAELSGGLGVKVGYWIQGSFKNHTVIRPLRKSDDFDIDVGLYIFADAEAQGVNASYTKGLLNKALQAYCESHSTAKLEDSKPNCERISFPDNFHIDLPLYYIDEQIGKCRLATENNGWIDSDPKALQSWFDNQIKHLSYTEKSTELQNIIYNSMLQLQPDPTESQRSLSQSFAEMNRNLDILTAMYEISSDDFLTNN
;
A
#
# COMPACT_ATOMS: atom_id res chain seq x y z
N MET A 1 -31.55 -17.44 -21.73
CA MET A 1 -30.56 -17.92 -20.76
C MET A 1 -29.65 -16.73 -20.44
N LYS A 2 -29.73 -16.16 -19.23
CA LYS A 2 -28.78 -15.11 -18.83
C LYS A 2 -27.46 -15.85 -18.54
N THR A 3 -26.43 -15.60 -19.31
CA THR A 3 -25.11 -16.13 -19.06
C THR A 3 -24.55 -15.37 -17.85
N ASP A 4 -24.40 -16.06 -16.74
CA ASP A 4 -23.76 -15.48 -15.56
C ASP A 4 -22.24 -15.49 -15.79
N PHE A 5 -21.67 -14.28 -15.96
CA PHE A 5 -20.25 -14.10 -16.16
C PHE A 5 -19.47 -13.95 -14.83
N SER A 6 -20.16 -13.95 -13.69
CA SER A 6 -19.53 -13.73 -12.37
C SER A 6 -18.47 -14.80 -12.07
N GLU A 7 -18.73 -16.07 -12.42
CA GLU A 7 -17.77 -17.16 -12.26
C GLU A 7 -16.46 -17.00 -13.06
N GLY A 8 -16.46 -16.17 -14.11
CA GLY A 8 -15.24 -15.83 -14.85
C GLY A 8 -14.35 -14.83 -14.10
N PHE A 9 -14.94 -14.07 -13.19
CA PHE A 9 -14.20 -13.10 -12.36
C PHE A 9 -13.73 -13.72 -11.06
N TYR A 10 -14.58 -14.47 -10.39
CA TYR A 10 -14.31 -15.10 -9.12
C TYR A 10 -15.02 -16.44 -9.00
N SER A 11 -14.40 -17.40 -8.35
CA SER A 11 -15.00 -18.69 -8.00
C SER A 11 -14.42 -19.18 -6.67
N ASN A 12 -15.27 -19.72 -5.80
CA ASN A 12 -14.85 -20.46 -4.60
C ASN A 12 -14.18 -21.80 -4.94
N ASP A 13 -14.30 -22.26 -6.19
CA ASP A 13 -13.56 -23.41 -6.67
C ASP A 13 -12.14 -22.99 -7.03
N THR A 14 -11.19 -23.30 -6.16
CA THR A 14 -9.76 -22.96 -6.32
C THR A 14 -9.10 -23.61 -7.55
N ALA A 15 -9.74 -24.61 -8.16
CA ALA A 15 -9.28 -25.22 -9.40
C ALA A 15 -9.65 -24.40 -10.64
N LYS A 16 -10.59 -23.46 -10.52
CA LYS A 16 -10.98 -22.59 -11.63
C LYS A 16 -10.04 -21.40 -11.76
N GLU A 17 -9.49 -21.22 -12.96
CA GLU A 17 -8.73 -20.03 -13.32
C GLU A 17 -9.69 -18.88 -13.60
N THR A 18 -9.77 -17.93 -12.66
CA THR A 18 -10.60 -16.73 -12.74
C THR A 18 -9.73 -15.48 -12.96
N LEU A 19 -10.35 -14.34 -13.28
CA LEU A 19 -9.64 -13.07 -13.37
C LEU A 19 -9.00 -12.68 -12.04
N ALA A 20 -9.68 -12.95 -10.92
CA ALA A 20 -9.13 -12.72 -9.58
C ALA A 20 -7.87 -13.55 -9.35
N THR A 21 -7.90 -14.86 -9.61
CA THR A 21 -6.73 -15.73 -9.42
C THR A 21 -5.56 -15.37 -10.33
N ARG A 22 -5.84 -14.89 -11.56
CA ARG A 22 -4.81 -14.40 -12.48
C ARG A 22 -4.12 -13.14 -11.99
N ASN A 23 -4.87 -12.27 -11.32
CA ASN A 23 -4.36 -10.99 -10.83
C ASN A 23 -3.81 -11.05 -9.41
N THR A 24 -4.06 -12.11 -8.67
CA THR A 24 -3.52 -12.29 -7.33
C THR A 24 -2.04 -12.68 -7.38
N LEU A 25 -1.23 -12.12 -6.50
CA LEU A 25 0.16 -12.53 -6.31
C LEU A 25 0.24 -14.02 -5.96
N LEU A 26 1.28 -14.68 -6.44
CA LEU A 26 1.56 -16.05 -6.01
C LEU A 26 1.94 -16.08 -4.53
N THR A 27 1.55 -17.12 -3.81
CA THR A 27 1.89 -17.29 -2.39
C THR A 27 3.40 -17.17 -2.16
N GLU A 28 4.20 -17.78 -3.02
CA GLU A 28 5.67 -17.69 -2.96
C GLU A 28 6.17 -16.24 -3.09
N GLN A 29 5.58 -15.43 -3.97
CA GLN A 29 5.93 -14.01 -4.11
C GLN A 29 5.60 -13.23 -2.83
N VAL A 30 4.43 -13.50 -2.25
CA VAL A 30 4.00 -12.86 -1.00
C VAL A 30 4.91 -13.25 0.16
N ASP A 31 5.26 -14.52 0.27
CA ASP A 31 6.10 -15.03 1.37
C ASP A 31 7.54 -14.50 1.26
N THR A 32 8.12 -14.47 0.05
CA THR A 32 9.44 -13.88 -0.19
C THR A 32 9.43 -12.40 0.17
N ALA A 33 8.44 -11.66 -0.33
CA ALA A 33 8.32 -10.23 -0.07
C ALA A 33 8.13 -9.91 1.42
N ARG A 34 7.35 -10.72 2.15
CA ARG A 34 7.21 -10.61 3.61
C ARG A 34 8.53 -10.84 4.33
N GLN A 35 9.27 -11.88 3.97
CA GLN A 35 10.55 -12.21 4.60
C GLN A 35 11.57 -11.11 4.39
N GLU A 36 11.74 -10.61 3.16
CA GLU A 36 12.67 -9.54 2.85
C GLU A 36 12.27 -8.22 3.53
N LYS A 37 10.98 -7.89 3.53
CA LYS A 37 10.44 -6.76 4.28
C LYS A 37 10.78 -6.85 5.77
N ASP A 38 10.57 -8.01 6.39
CA ASP A 38 10.79 -8.16 7.85
C ASP A 38 12.28 -8.03 8.21
N LYS A 39 13.19 -8.57 7.40
CA LYS A 39 14.64 -8.39 7.55
C LYS A 39 15.03 -6.90 7.46
N LEU A 40 14.57 -6.24 6.40
CA LEU A 40 14.83 -4.82 6.17
C LEU A 40 14.32 -3.96 7.34
N LEU A 41 13.08 -4.18 7.79
CA LEU A 41 12.48 -3.38 8.85
C LEU A 41 13.15 -3.58 10.21
N LEU A 42 13.59 -4.80 10.51
CA LEU A 42 14.36 -5.08 11.72
C LEU A 42 15.69 -4.29 11.71
N PHE A 43 16.39 -4.30 10.59
CA PHE A 43 17.64 -3.57 10.41
C PHE A 43 17.41 -2.05 10.53
N LEU A 44 16.47 -1.50 9.76
CA LEU A 44 16.18 -0.07 9.76
C LEU A 44 15.73 0.45 11.13
N LYS A 45 14.93 -0.34 11.86
CA LYS A 45 14.51 0.04 13.21
C LYS A 45 15.70 0.17 14.15
N ALA A 46 16.68 -0.73 14.10
CA ALA A 46 17.87 -0.67 14.92
C ALA A 46 18.74 0.56 14.56
N GLU A 47 19.03 0.75 13.28
CA GLU A 47 19.88 1.83 12.78
C GLU A 47 19.29 3.21 13.07
N LEU A 48 17.99 3.41 12.74
CA LEU A 48 17.34 4.69 12.93
C LEU A 48 17.12 5.02 14.42
N SER A 49 16.77 4.03 15.25
CA SER A 49 16.64 4.26 16.69
C SER A 49 17.97 4.62 17.32
N GLY A 50 19.07 3.96 16.91
CA GLY A 50 20.42 4.28 17.36
C GLY A 50 20.89 5.65 16.89
N GLY A 51 20.68 5.97 15.61
CA GLY A 51 21.13 7.22 15.01
C GLY A 51 20.35 8.46 15.46
N LEU A 52 19.09 8.31 15.79
CA LEU A 52 18.21 9.41 16.22
C LEU A 52 18.07 9.52 17.74
N GLY A 53 18.37 8.45 18.49
CA GLY A 53 18.13 8.38 19.92
C GLY A 53 16.64 8.43 20.31
N VAL A 54 15.75 8.05 19.40
CA VAL A 54 14.29 8.08 19.58
C VAL A 54 13.65 6.76 19.21
N LYS A 55 12.41 6.57 19.64
CA LYS A 55 11.62 5.40 19.25
C LYS A 55 11.27 5.45 17.77
N VAL A 56 11.51 4.35 17.07
CA VAL A 56 11.13 4.15 15.67
C VAL A 56 10.18 2.96 15.56
N GLY A 57 9.09 3.14 14.84
CA GLY A 57 8.14 2.10 14.51
C GLY A 57 7.89 2.03 13.00
N TYR A 58 7.12 1.05 12.59
CA TYR A 58 6.70 0.92 11.19
C TYR A 58 5.25 0.45 11.10
N TRP A 59 4.63 0.70 9.96
CA TRP A 59 3.30 0.25 9.65
C TRP A 59 3.12 0.05 8.15
N ILE A 60 2.60 -1.14 7.76
CA ILE A 60 2.31 -1.45 6.37
C ILE A 60 1.08 -0.67 5.95
N GLN A 61 1.11 -0.09 4.76
CA GLN A 61 0.04 0.73 4.19
C GLN A 61 -0.15 0.39 2.71
N GLY A 62 -1.01 1.12 2.01
CA GLY A 62 -1.23 0.95 0.58
C GLY A 62 -1.92 -0.36 0.19
N SER A 63 -1.70 -0.78 -1.04
CA SER A 63 -2.37 -1.93 -1.65
C SER A 63 -2.03 -3.26 -0.96
N PHE A 64 -0.79 -3.42 -0.51
CA PHE A 64 -0.37 -4.63 0.19
C PHE A 64 -1.08 -4.80 1.54
N LYS A 65 -1.33 -3.70 2.27
CA LYS A 65 -2.11 -3.68 3.51
C LYS A 65 -3.58 -4.03 3.27
N ASN A 66 -4.14 -3.51 2.19
CA ASN A 66 -5.57 -3.63 1.87
C ASN A 66 -5.88 -4.88 1.04
N HIS A 67 -4.89 -5.75 0.80
CA HIS A 67 -5.03 -6.94 -0.05
C HIS A 67 -5.54 -6.63 -1.47
N THR A 68 -5.20 -5.45 -1.99
CA THR A 68 -5.58 -4.98 -3.32
C THR A 68 -4.41 -4.91 -4.30
N VAL A 69 -3.26 -5.44 -3.90
CA VAL A 69 -2.10 -5.56 -4.79
C VAL A 69 -2.39 -6.56 -5.89
N ILE A 70 -2.06 -6.19 -7.12
CA ILE A 70 -2.26 -7.05 -8.30
C ILE A 70 -0.94 -7.61 -8.80
N ARG A 71 -1.00 -8.80 -9.39
CA ARG A 71 0.16 -9.41 -10.04
C ARG A 71 0.60 -8.57 -11.21
N PRO A 72 1.91 -8.29 -11.35
CA PRO A 72 2.45 -7.63 -12.52
C PRO A 72 2.08 -8.35 -13.82
N LEU A 73 1.67 -7.59 -14.83
CA LEU A 73 1.26 -8.15 -16.13
C LEU A 73 2.45 -8.64 -16.95
N ARG A 74 3.60 -8.01 -16.80
CA ARG A 74 4.84 -8.35 -17.51
C ARG A 74 5.88 -8.83 -16.52
N LYS A 75 6.78 -9.69 -16.98
CA LYS A 75 7.91 -10.17 -16.17
C LYS A 75 8.89 -9.06 -15.76
N SER A 76 8.85 -7.93 -16.45
CA SER A 76 9.67 -6.75 -16.16
C SER A 76 9.04 -5.80 -15.15
N ASP A 77 7.77 -5.99 -14.84
CA ASP A 77 7.04 -5.11 -13.94
C ASP A 77 7.12 -5.68 -12.52
N ASP A 78 7.15 -4.80 -11.55
CA ASP A 78 7.22 -5.13 -10.12
C ASP A 78 5.93 -4.71 -9.40
N PHE A 79 5.67 -5.32 -8.26
CA PHE A 79 4.66 -4.86 -7.32
C PHE A 79 5.30 -4.11 -6.17
N ASP A 80 4.53 -3.25 -5.53
CA ASP A 80 5.01 -2.39 -4.45
C ASP A 80 4.47 -2.81 -3.09
N ILE A 81 5.29 -2.56 -2.05
CA ILE A 81 4.92 -2.67 -0.66
C ILE A 81 5.21 -1.32 0.00
N ASP A 82 4.16 -0.63 0.40
CA ASP A 82 4.31 0.61 1.14
C ASP A 82 4.48 0.36 2.63
N VAL A 83 5.58 0.83 3.21
CA VAL A 83 5.84 0.72 4.65
C VAL A 83 6.20 2.07 5.23
N GLY A 84 5.26 2.69 5.93
CA GLY A 84 5.53 3.90 6.69
C GLY A 84 6.50 3.65 7.84
N LEU A 85 7.59 4.40 7.89
CA LEU A 85 8.51 4.46 9.03
C LEU A 85 8.10 5.63 9.92
N TYR A 86 7.90 5.39 11.20
CA TYR A 86 7.39 6.39 12.15
C TYR A 86 8.42 6.69 13.23
N ILE A 87 8.79 7.94 13.34
CA ILE A 87 9.64 8.48 14.40
C ILE A 87 8.73 9.09 15.47
N PHE A 88 8.90 8.65 16.71
CA PHE A 88 8.16 9.14 17.86
C PHE A 88 9.07 10.00 18.69
N ALA A 89 8.82 11.31 18.71
CA ALA A 89 9.61 12.26 19.46
C ALA A 89 8.76 13.47 19.88
N ASP A 90 9.25 14.17 20.89
CA ASP A 90 8.77 15.50 21.22
C ASP A 90 9.41 16.50 20.25
N ALA A 91 8.60 17.18 19.46
CA ALA A 91 9.06 18.05 18.37
C ALA A 91 9.97 19.20 18.86
N GLU A 92 9.67 19.77 20.01
CA GLU A 92 10.42 20.91 20.55
C GLU A 92 11.75 20.47 21.18
N ALA A 93 11.82 19.25 21.71
CA ALA A 93 12.97 18.80 22.50
C ALA A 93 14.18 18.38 21.65
N GLN A 94 14.03 18.03 20.38
CA GLN A 94 15.09 17.32 19.65
C GLN A 94 15.44 17.90 18.27
N GLY A 95 14.78 18.94 17.78
CA GLY A 95 15.11 19.56 16.48
C GLY A 95 15.07 18.56 15.30
N VAL A 96 14.12 17.63 15.30
CA VAL A 96 14.00 16.58 14.26
C VAL A 96 13.77 17.24 12.92
N ASN A 97 14.82 17.27 12.10
CA ASN A 97 14.79 17.86 10.76
C ASN A 97 14.49 16.78 9.71
N ALA A 98 13.51 17.03 8.84
CA ALA A 98 13.07 16.08 7.82
C ALA A 98 14.21 15.66 6.88
N SER A 99 15.00 16.61 6.39
CA SER A 99 16.12 16.34 5.48
C SER A 99 17.21 15.51 6.15
N TYR A 100 17.58 15.88 7.39
CA TYR A 100 18.55 15.10 8.17
C TYR A 100 18.08 13.66 8.39
N THR A 101 16.81 13.50 8.75
CA THR A 101 16.24 12.18 9.03
C THR A 101 16.10 11.32 7.75
N LYS A 102 15.69 11.92 6.63
CA LYS A 102 15.76 11.24 5.32
C LYS A 102 17.19 10.83 4.97
N GLY A 103 18.18 11.69 5.24
CA GLY A 103 19.59 11.38 5.04
C GLY A 103 20.07 10.20 5.88
N LEU A 104 19.61 10.05 7.13
CA LEU A 104 19.89 8.87 7.96
C LEU A 104 19.23 7.61 7.40
N LEU A 105 17.97 7.70 6.96
CA LEU A 105 17.30 6.57 6.32
C LEU A 105 18.05 6.12 5.06
N ASN A 106 18.44 7.06 4.20
CA ASN A 106 19.19 6.74 2.98
C ASN A 106 20.53 6.05 3.30
N LYS A 107 21.28 6.54 4.29
CA LYS A 107 22.53 5.88 4.75
C LYS A 107 22.27 4.48 5.30
N ALA A 108 21.22 4.29 6.08
CA ALA A 108 20.87 2.96 6.60
C ALA A 108 20.49 2.00 5.46
N LEU A 109 19.78 2.47 4.44
CA LEU A 109 19.45 1.68 3.25
C LEU A 109 20.69 1.32 2.44
N GLN A 110 21.64 2.24 2.28
CA GLN A 110 22.94 1.94 1.64
C GLN A 110 23.69 0.83 2.39
N ALA A 111 23.80 0.94 3.71
CA ALA A 111 24.45 -0.08 4.54
C ALA A 111 23.73 -1.44 4.48
N TYR A 112 22.37 -1.42 4.40
CA TYR A 112 21.60 -2.63 4.17
C TYR A 112 21.96 -3.29 2.83
N CYS A 113 21.99 -2.53 1.74
CA CYS A 113 22.33 -3.04 0.41
C CYS A 113 23.78 -3.56 0.33
N GLU A 114 24.72 -2.95 1.04
CA GLU A 114 26.10 -3.44 1.12
C GLU A 114 26.21 -4.82 1.78
N SER A 115 25.34 -5.10 2.75
CA SER A 115 25.30 -6.39 3.46
C SER A 115 24.34 -7.41 2.83
N HIS A 116 23.45 -6.97 1.95
CA HIS A 116 22.42 -7.78 1.28
C HIS A 116 22.50 -7.54 -0.23
N SER A 117 23.37 -8.25 -0.91
CA SER A 117 23.72 -8.03 -2.33
C SER A 117 22.57 -8.20 -3.33
N THR A 118 21.44 -8.74 -2.90
CA THR A 118 20.22 -8.88 -3.71
C THR A 118 19.34 -7.64 -3.68
N ALA A 119 19.49 -6.79 -2.67
CA ALA A 119 18.72 -5.56 -2.53
C ALA A 119 19.45 -4.40 -3.24
N LYS A 120 18.69 -3.50 -3.86
CA LYS A 120 19.21 -2.33 -4.55
C LYS A 120 18.46 -1.08 -4.11
N LEU A 121 19.20 -0.09 -3.62
CA LEU A 121 18.65 1.25 -3.35
C LEU A 121 18.44 1.98 -4.68
N GLU A 122 17.24 2.46 -4.91
CA GLU A 122 16.89 3.27 -6.05
C GLU A 122 17.14 4.77 -5.78
N ASP A 123 17.02 5.59 -6.83
CA ASP A 123 17.13 7.04 -6.68
C ASP A 123 16.07 7.56 -5.70
N SER A 124 16.48 8.46 -4.80
CA SER A 124 15.59 9.04 -3.79
C SER A 124 14.40 9.75 -4.43
N LYS A 125 13.22 9.51 -3.89
CA LYS A 125 11.98 10.17 -4.33
C LYS A 125 11.63 11.30 -3.38
N PRO A 126 10.83 12.29 -3.83
CA PRO A 126 10.48 13.43 -2.98
C PRO A 126 9.86 13.05 -1.63
N ASN A 127 9.04 12.00 -1.59
CA ASN A 127 8.22 11.63 -0.45
C ASN A 127 8.56 10.27 0.18
N CYS A 128 9.42 9.47 -0.43
CA CYS A 128 9.84 8.17 0.10
C CYS A 128 11.25 7.80 -0.40
N GLU A 129 11.87 6.84 0.25
CA GLU A 129 12.98 6.08 -0.31
C GLU A 129 12.45 4.77 -0.88
N ARG A 130 13.13 4.20 -1.90
CA ARG A 130 12.74 2.94 -2.53
C ARG A 130 13.90 1.96 -2.55
N ILE A 131 13.62 0.72 -2.18
CA ILE A 131 14.55 -0.40 -2.29
C ILE A 131 13.91 -1.52 -3.11
N SER A 132 14.61 -2.00 -4.13
CA SER A 132 14.15 -3.03 -5.06
C SER A 132 14.80 -4.38 -4.76
N PHE A 133 14.10 -5.46 -5.08
CA PHE A 133 14.51 -6.85 -4.87
C PHE A 133 14.38 -7.67 -6.16
N PRO A 134 15.15 -8.78 -6.31
CA PRO A 134 15.21 -9.56 -7.56
C PRO A 134 13.86 -10.22 -7.96
N ASP A 135 12.99 -10.48 -6.99
CA ASP A 135 11.71 -11.19 -7.22
C ASP A 135 10.60 -10.26 -7.72
N ASN A 136 10.98 -9.19 -8.44
CA ASN A 136 10.09 -8.21 -9.05
C ASN A 136 9.15 -7.53 -8.05
N PHE A 137 9.70 -7.07 -6.95
CA PHE A 137 9.02 -6.17 -6.04
C PHE A 137 9.96 -5.09 -5.50
N HIS A 138 9.37 -4.03 -5.03
CA HIS A 138 10.08 -2.98 -4.30
C HIS A 138 9.32 -2.58 -3.05
N ILE A 139 10.05 -1.98 -2.11
CA ILE A 139 9.50 -1.45 -0.87
C ILE A 139 9.67 0.06 -0.90
N ASP A 140 8.57 0.78 -0.81
CA ASP A 140 8.53 2.23 -0.63
C ASP A 140 8.46 2.56 0.86
N LEU A 141 9.35 3.43 1.30
CA LEU A 141 9.59 3.77 2.70
C LEU A 141 9.34 5.27 2.93
N PRO A 142 8.09 5.72 2.94
CA PRO A 142 7.77 7.07 3.41
C PRO A 142 8.10 7.20 4.90
N LEU A 143 8.70 8.34 5.25
CA LEU A 143 9.15 8.61 6.61
C LEU A 143 8.22 9.60 7.29
N TYR A 144 7.65 9.19 8.42
CA TYR A 144 6.71 9.98 9.20
C TYR A 144 7.31 10.37 10.55
N TYR A 145 6.87 11.49 11.03
CA TYR A 145 7.11 11.99 12.36
C TYR A 145 5.78 12.08 13.12
N ILE A 146 5.75 11.50 14.32
CA ILE A 146 4.63 11.62 15.25
C ILE A 146 5.06 12.54 16.38
N ASP A 147 4.40 13.69 16.50
CA ASP A 147 4.49 14.53 17.66
C ASP A 147 3.66 13.92 18.78
N GLU A 148 4.32 13.36 19.78
CA GLU A 148 3.64 12.63 20.87
C GLU A 148 2.83 13.55 21.80
N GLN A 149 3.12 14.85 21.82
CA GLN A 149 2.39 15.82 22.65
C GLN A 149 1.02 16.16 22.07
N ILE A 150 0.96 16.36 20.76
CA ILE A 150 -0.26 16.76 20.06
C ILE A 150 -0.86 15.68 19.16
N GLY A 151 -0.21 14.53 19.09
CA GLY A 151 -0.67 13.38 18.27
C GLY A 151 -0.68 13.66 16.76
N LYS A 152 0.11 14.65 16.28
CA LYS A 152 0.11 15.04 14.88
C LYS A 152 1.10 14.22 14.07
N CYS A 153 0.64 13.69 12.94
CA CYS A 153 1.46 12.94 12.00
C CYS A 153 1.88 13.81 10.82
N ARG A 154 3.16 13.76 10.44
CA ARG A 154 3.73 14.53 9.34
C ARG A 154 4.65 13.67 8.49
N LEU A 155 4.60 13.84 7.17
CA LEU A 155 5.46 13.18 6.20
C LEU A 155 6.70 14.02 5.90
N ALA A 156 7.86 13.39 5.86
CA ALA A 156 9.09 14.01 5.39
C ALA A 156 9.06 14.16 3.87
N THR A 157 9.34 15.39 3.40
CA THR A 157 9.47 15.67 1.98
C THR A 157 10.82 16.32 1.69
N GLU A 158 11.30 16.17 0.46
CA GLU A 158 12.60 16.71 0.06
C GLU A 158 12.65 18.24 0.15
N ASN A 159 11.60 18.91 -0.36
CA ASN A 159 11.62 20.37 -0.55
C ASN A 159 10.84 21.15 0.50
N ASN A 160 9.86 20.52 1.16
CA ASN A 160 8.93 21.21 2.05
C ASN A 160 9.10 20.82 3.53
N GLY A 161 10.15 20.05 3.87
CA GLY A 161 10.34 19.55 5.23
C GLY A 161 9.23 18.61 5.67
N TRP A 162 8.63 18.84 6.83
CA TRP A 162 7.53 18.07 7.36
C TRP A 162 6.18 18.63 6.91
N ILE A 163 5.38 17.84 6.19
CA ILE A 163 4.01 18.20 5.80
C ILE A 163 2.99 17.31 6.51
N ASP A 164 1.80 17.85 6.75
CA ASP A 164 0.72 17.09 7.39
C ASP A 164 0.30 15.92 6.50
N SER A 165 0.31 14.71 7.06
CA SER A 165 -0.09 13.48 6.37
C SER A 165 -0.30 12.36 7.38
N ASP A 166 -1.49 11.78 7.42
CA ASP A 166 -1.81 10.69 8.35
C ASP A 166 -2.48 9.52 7.63
N PRO A 167 -1.69 8.56 7.10
CA PRO A 167 -2.23 7.40 6.41
C PRO A 167 -3.00 6.45 7.35
N LYS A 168 -2.71 6.44 8.65
CA LYS A 168 -3.48 5.63 9.62
C LYS A 168 -4.87 6.19 9.85
N ALA A 169 -5.00 7.52 9.91
CA ALA A 169 -6.31 8.16 10.00
C ALA A 169 -7.14 7.90 8.75
N LEU A 170 -6.51 7.95 7.55
CA LEU A 170 -7.17 7.60 6.30
C LEU A 170 -7.65 6.14 6.29
N GLN A 171 -6.81 5.20 6.70
CA GLN A 171 -7.19 3.79 6.80
C GLN A 171 -8.34 3.59 7.81
N SER A 172 -8.24 4.19 8.98
CA SER A 172 -9.30 4.10 9.99
C SER A 172 -10.62 4.68 9.51
N TRP A 173 -10.57 5.78 8.76
CA TRP A 173 -11.76 6.34 8.12
C TRP A 173 -12.36 5.35 7.12
N PHE A 174 -11.56 4.79 6.23
CA PHE A 174 -11.99 3.81 5.24
C PHE A 174 -12.62 2.57 5.91
N ASP A 175 -11.93 1.98 6.88
CA ASP A 175 -12.42 0.82 7.63
C ASP A 175 -13.77 1.11 8.31
N ASN A 176 -13.94 2.32 8.85
CA ASN A 176 -15.21 2.73 9.46
C ASN A 176 -16.35 2.89 8.44
N GLN A 177 -16.06 3.35 7.21
CA GLN A 177 -17.08 3.47 6.17
C GLN A 177 -17.63 2.10 5.74
N ILE A 178 -16.77 1.08 5.66
CA ILE A 178 -17.16 -0.26 5.18
C ILE A 178 -17.62 -1.21 6.28
N LYS A 179 -17.34 -0.90 7.55
CA LYS A 179 -17.54 -1.79 8.69
C LYS A 179 -18.97 -2.31 8.86
N HIS A 180 -19.94 -1.50 8.55
CA HIS A 180 -21.36 -1.79 8.80
C HIS A 180 -22.13 -2.17 7.53
N LEU A 181 -21.46 -2.23 6.38
CA LEU A 181 -22.11 -2.59 5.12
C LEU A 181 -22.22 -4.11 5.01
N SER A 182 -23.39 -4.60 4.59
CA SER A 182 -23.53 -5.98 4.11
C SER A 182 -22.71 -6.15 2.83
N TYR A 183 -22.42 -7.41 2.44
CA TYR A 183 -21.67 -7.67 1.21
C TYR A 183 -22.26 -6.95 -0.01
N THR A 184 -23.58 -7.07 -0.22
CA THR A 184 -24.29 -6.43 -1.35
C THR A 184 -24.28 -4.91 -1.26
N GLU A 185 -24.48 -4.37 -0.04
CA GLU A 185 -24.44 -2.93 0.20
C GLU A 185 -23.04 -2.36 0.03
N LYS A 186 -22.01 -3.07 0.54
CA LYS A 186 -20.61 -2.70 0.36
C LYS A 186 -20.21 -2.61 -1.11
N SER A 187 -20.61 -3.60 -1.92
CA SER A 187 -20.34 -3.62 -3.35
C SER A 187 -20.99 -2.41 -4.05
N THR A 188 -22.26 -2.13 -3.77
CA THR A 188 -23.01 -1.02 -4.39
C THR A 188 -22.46 0.35 -3.94
N GLU A 189 -22.18 0.51 -2.66
CA GLU A 189 -21.66 1.77 -2.11
C GLU A 189 -20.26 2.08 -2.63
N LEU A 190 -19.38 1.08 -2.67
CA LEU A 190 -18.05 1.21 -3.25
C LEU A 190 -18.13 1.55 -4.75
N GLN A 191 -19.05 0.97 -5.51
CA GLN A 191 -19.33 1.33 -6.90
C GLN A 191 -19.72 2.81 -7.03
N ASN A 192 -20.60 3.29 -6.16
CA ASN A 192 -21.03 4.68 -6.14
C ASN A 192 -19.89 5.64 -5.79
N ILE A 193 -19.05 5.30 -4.79
CA ILE A 193 -17.89 6.11 -4.40
C ILE A 193 -16.90 6.23 -5.55
N ILE A 194 -16.55 5.11 -6.19
CA ILE A 194 -15.62 5.08 -7.32
C ILE A 194 -16.21 5.87 -8.50
N TYR A 195 -17.48 5.65 -8.82
CA TYR A 195 -18.18 6.36 -9.89
C TYR A 195 -18.17 7.88 -9.68
N ASN A 196 -18.56 8.34 -8.49
CA ASN A 196 -18.56 9.76 -8.15
C ASN A 196 -17.16 10.38 -8.16
N SER A 197 -16.14 9.62 -7.73
CA SER A 197 -14.74 10.06 -7.79
C SER A 197 -14.24 10.20 -9.24
N MET A 198 -14.64 9.29 -10.11
CA MET A 198 -14.28 9.36 -11.53
C MET A 198 -14.98 10.53 -12.25
N LEU A 199 -16.24 10.84 -11.89
CA LEU A 199 -16.94 12.00 -12.44
C LEU A 199 -16.27 13.34 -12.07
N GLN A 200 -15.64 13.43 -10.89
CA GLN A 200 -14.92 14.63 -10.44
C GLN A 200 -13.55 14.82 -11.12
N LEU A 201 -13.00 13.79 -11.74
CA LEU A 201 -11.68 13.81 -12.37
C LEU A 201 -11.72 14.09 -13.88
N GLN A 202 -12.88 14.35 -14.49
CA GLN A 202 -13.00 14.50 -15.94
C GLN A 202 -12.85 15.96 -16.42
N PRO A 203 -11.94 16.22 -17.38
CA PRO A 203 -11.75 17.58 -17.90
C PRO A 203 -12.65 17.99 -19.09
N ASP A 204 -13.38 17.08 -19.78
CA ASP A 204 -14.21 17.47 -20.94
C ASP A 204 -15.30 16.44 -21.28
N PRO A 205 -16.58 16.89 -21.52
CA PRO A 205 -17.72 15.99 -21.76
C PRO A 205 -17.79 15.33 -23.14
N THR A 206 -17.03 15.74 -24.13
CA THR A 206 -17.24 15.35 -25.53
C THR A 206 -16.51 14.10 -26.00
N GLU A 207 -15.43 13.71 -25.34
CA GLU A 207 -14.71 12.45 -25.58
C GLU A 207 -15.22 11.31 -24.67
N SER A 208 -16.07 11.66 -23.75
CA SER A 208 -16.41 10.91 -22.53
C SER A 208 -17.37 9.73 -22.71
N GLN A 209 -18.29 9.73 -23.68
CA GLN A 209 -19.36 8.72 -23.65
C GLN A 209 -18.92 7.32 -24.11
N ARG A 210 -17.90 7.21 -24.97
CA ARG A 210 -17.32 5.90 -25.38
C ARG A 210 -16.32 5.38 -24.37
N SER A 211 -15.54 6.25 -23.78
CA SER A 211 -14.57 5.94 -22.72
C SER A 211 -15.26 5.54 -21.42
N LEU A 212 -16.39 6.18 -21.07
CA LEU A 212 -17.14 5.90 -19.84
C LEU A 212 -17.70 4.48 -19.79
N SER A 213 -18.30 3.96 -20.86
CA SER A 213 -18.84 2.60 -20.84
C SER A 213 -17.75 1.52 -20.76
N GLN A 214 -16.58 1.77 -21.37
CA GLN A 214 -15.42 0.87 -21.26
C GLN A 214 -14.77 0.98 -19.86
N SER A 215 -14.61 2.19 -19.34
CA SER A 215 -14.10 2.41 -17.99
C SER A 215 -15.05 1.87 -16.91
N PHE A 216 -16.37 1.93 -17.13
CA PHE A 216 -17.37 1.33 -16.26
C PHE A 216 -17.26 -0.22 -16.24
N ALA A 217 -17.07 -0.83 -17.39
CA ALA A 217 -16.92 -2.26 -17.49
C ALA A 217 -15.59 -2.74 -16.86
N GLU A 218 -14.53 -1.96 -16.97
CA GLU A 218 -13.25 -2.20 -16.33
C GLU A 218 -13.32 -1.98 -14.81
N MET A 219 -14.01 -0.95 -14.38
CA MET A 219 -14.21 -0.62 -12.97
C MET A 219 -15.06 -1.67 -12.24
N ASN A 220 -16.17 -2.10 -12.85
CA ASN A 220 -16.96 -3.18 -12.28
C ASN A 220 -16.16 -4.48 -12.17
N ARG A 221 -15.29 -4.76 -13.14
CA ARG A 221 -14.35 -5.88 -13.08
C ARG A 221 -13.37 -5.75 -11.91
N ASN A 222 -12.79 -4.58 -11.73
CA ASN A 222 -11.84 -4.35 -10.63
C ASN A 222 -12.52 -4.38 -9.27
N LEU A 223 -13.77 -3.94 -9.19
CA LEU A 223 -14.56 -3.98 -7.97
C LEU A 223 -14.95 -5.40 -7.55
N ASP A 224 -15.36 -6.23 -8.51
CA ASP A 224 -15.66 -7.63 -8.25
C ASP A 224 -14.40 -8.37 -7.75
N ILE A 225 -13.22 -8.03 -8.27
CA ILE A 225 -11.92 -8.52 -7.78
C ILE A 225 -11.65 -8.04 -6.34
N LEU A 226 -11.83 -6.76 -6.06
CA LEU A 226 -11.62 -6.20 -4.72
C LEU A 226 -12.59 -6.79 -3.70
N THR A 227 -13.83 -7.01 -4.10
CA THR A 227 -14.86 -7.62 -3.27
C THR A 227 -14.53 -9.09 -2.96
N ALA A 228 -14.11 -9.84 -3.97
CA ALA A 228 -13.66 -11.22 -3.80
C ALA A 228 -12.42 -11.35 -2.91
N MET A 229 -11.45 -10.44 -3.06
CA MET A 229 -10.24 -10.40 -2.21
C MET A 229 -10.58 -10.06 -0.75
N TYR A 230 -11.61 -9.26 -0.52
CA TYR A 230 -12.05 -8.91 0.84
C TYR A 230 -12.73 -10.11 1.55
N GLU A 231 -13.49 -10.94 0.83
CA GLU A 231 -14.11 -12.16 1.39
C GLU A 231 -13.05 -13.18 1.83
N ILE A 232 -12.02 -13.41 1.00
CA ILE A 232 -10.90 -14.31 1.34
C ILE A 232 -10.21 -13.83 2.63
N SER A 233 -10.03 -12.50 2.78
CA SER A 233 -9.39 -11.89 3.96
C SER A 233 -10.22 -12.01 5.23
N SER A 234 -11.56 -12.01 5.14
CA SER A 234 -12.43 -12.12 6.32
C SER A 234 -12.51 -13.54 6.86
N ASP A 235 -12.42 -14.55 6.02
CA ASP A 235 -12.44 -15.96 6.42
C ASP A 235 -11.12 -16.38 7.09
N ASP A 236 -9.97 -15.86 6.65
CA ASP A 236 -8.67 -16.09 7.31
C ASP A 236 -8.59 -15.43 8.70
N PHE A 237 -9.36 -14.38 8.97
CA PHE A 237 -9.40 -13.72 10.28
C PHE A 237 -10.23 -14.47 11.31
N LEU A 238 -11.21 -15.27 10.87
CA LEU A 238 -12.11 -16.03 11.73
C LEU A 238 -11.56 -17.42 12.12
N THR A 239 -10.52 -17.90 11.41
CA THR A 239 -9.93 -19.22 11.64
C THR A 239 -8.64 -19.21 12.46
N ASN A 240 -8.11 -18.04 12.86
CA ASN A 240 -6.85 -17.89 13.62
C ASN A 240 -7.04 -17.15 14.97
N ASN A 241 -8.19 -17.28 15.63
CA ASN A 241 -8.38 -16.90 17.02
C ASN A 241 -8.77 -18.10 17.88
#